data_ff278b5e504837713ad92f955f1bd5f3
#
_entry.id   ff278b5e504837713ad92f955f1bd5f3
#
_cell.length_a   1.000
_cell.length_b   1.000
_cell.length_c   1.000
_cell.angle_alpha   90.00
_cell.angle_beta   90.00
_cell.angle_gamma   90.00
#
_symmetry.space_group_name_H-M   'P 1'
#
loop_
_entity.id
_entity.type
_entity.pdbx_description
1 polymer ?
#
loop_
_entity_poly.entity_id
_entity_poly.type
_entity_poly.pdbx_seq_one_letter_code
_entity_poly.pdbx_strand_id
1 'polypeptide(L)'
;MELQLEHLSKTYGTVQALKDISYTFKPGIYGILGANGAGKSTMINLITDNVARDKGSAGGSILYDGQDILKLGSRFRGIIGYMPQQQGFYEDFSPKAFLRYMAEIKGIKGKNEKGQTVKEQIDELLEVVNLTGVAYKKIGGFSGGMKQRVLLAQALLGDPDILILDEPTAGLDPKERIAIRNYIAELSRNKIILFATHVVSDRMYS
;
A
#
# COMPACT_ATOMS: atom_id res chain seq x y z
N MET A 1 -5.48 16.42 -4.93
CA MET A 1 -4.61 15.22 -4.72
C MET A 1 -4.28 14.58 -6.07
N GLU A 2 -3.01 14.53 -6.42
CA GLU A 2 -2.50 13.82 -7.59
C GLU A 2 -1.07 13.35 -7.37
N LEU A 3 -0.73 12.19 -7.93
CA LEU A 3 0.62 11.65 -7.95
C LEU A 3 1.08 11.59 -9.41
N GLN A 4 2.18 12.27 -9.73
CA GLN A 4 2.69 12.38 -11.10
C GLN A 4 4.03 11.67 -11.21
N LEU A 5 4.17 10.85 -12.22
CA LEU A 5 5.44 10.30 -12.68
C LEU A 5 5.84 11.06 -13.94
N GLU A 6 7.03 11.61 -13.96
CA GLU A 6 7.56 12.38 -15.10
C GLU A 6 8.86 11.77 -15.57
N HIS A 7 8.86 11.21 -16.76
CA HIS A 7 10.03 10.58 -17.40
C HIS A 7 10.74 9.59 -16.50
N LEU A 8 9.98 8.86 -15.64
CA LEU A 8 10.54 7.95 -14.66
C LEU A 8 11.26 6.79 -15.33
N SER A 9 12.55 6.68 -15.08
CA SER A 9 13.39 5.60 -15.59
C SER A 9 14.24 5.01 -14.47
N LYS A 10 14.60 3.73 -14.59
CA LYS A 10 15.45 3.04 -13.64
C LYS A 10 16.28 1.97 -14.29
N THR A 11 17.59 2.01 -14.04
CA THR A 11 18.55 1.03 -14.53
C THR A 11 19.27 0.37 -13.38
N TYR A 12 19.39 -0.95 -13.42
CA TYR A 12 20.19 -1.76 -12.52
C TYR A 12 21.34 -2.41 -13.30
N GLY A 13 22.55 -1.88 -13.15
CA GLY A 13 23.69 -2.32 -13.95
C GLY A 13 23.42 -2.11 -15.45
N THR A 14 23.26 -3.19 -16.22
CA THR A 14 22.96 -3.15 -17.65
C THR A 14 21.46 -3.33 -17.96
N VAL A 15 20.62 -3.58 -16.95
CA VAL A 15 19.20 -3.86 -17.14
C VAL A 15 18.37 -2.60 -16.88
N GLN A 16 17.72 -2.09 -17.92
CA GLN A 16 16.76 -1.00 -17.79
C GLN A 16 15.39 -1.57 -17.34
N ALA A 17 15.08 -1.43 -16.05
CA ALA A 17 13.87 -1.95 -15.45
C ALA A 17 12.63 -1.07 -15.71
N LEU A 18 12.83 0.25 -15.84
CA LEU A 18 11.80 1.21 -16.26
C LEU A 18 12.37 2.13 -17.32
N LYS A 19 11.54 2.45 -18.32
CA LYS A 19 11.94 3.28 -19.45
C LYS A 19 10.89 4.36 -19.70
N ASP A 20 11.23 5.59 -19.33
CA ASP A 20 10.48 6.82 -19.66
C ASP A 20 8.98 6.74 -19.35
N ILE A 21 8.63 6.39 -18.11
CA ILE A 21 7.25 6.29 -17.67
C ILE A 21 6.77 7.67 -17.23
N SER A 22 5.73 8.16 -17.89
CA SER A 22 5.04 9.40 -17.51
C SER A 22 3.54 9.12 -17.36
N TYR A 23 3.00 9.42 -16.17
CA TYR A 23 1.59 9.23 -15.88
C TYR A 23 1.16 10.07 -14.66
N THR A 24 -0.10 10.53 -14.66
CA THR A 24 -0.72 11.24 -13.55
C THR A 24 -1.86 10.42 -12.96
N PHE A 25 -1.70 10.02 -11.72
CA PHE A 25 -2.73 9.35 -10.92
C PHE A 25 -3.55 10.39 -10.16
N LYS A 26 -4.86 10.27 -10.22
CA LYS A 26 -5.85 11.00 -9.41
C LYS A 26 -6.61 10.00 -8.53
N PRO A 27 -7.48 10.44 -7.59
CA PRO A 27 -8.31 9.50 -6.86
C PRO A 27 -8.97 8.47 -7.78
N GLY A 28 -8.81 7.18 -7.46
CA GLY A 28 -9.24 6.07 -8.31
C GLY A 28 -8.42 4.82 -8.07
N ILE A 29 -8.74 3.74 -8.80
CA ILE A 29 -8.01 2.47 -8.75
C ILE A 29 -7.24 2.27 -10.06
N TYR A 30 -5.97 1.91 -9.94
CA TYR A 30 -5.07 1.69 -11.05
C TYR A 30 -4.39 0.32 -10.94
N GLY A 31 -4.60 -0.52 -11.92
CA GLY A 31 -3.93 -1.81 -12.01
C GLY A 31 -2.54 -1.69 -12.62
N ILE A 32 -1.52 -2.06 -11.85
CA ILE A 32 -0.15 -2.22 -12.37
C ILE A 32 -0.02 -3.65 -12.87
N LEU A 33 -0.22 -3.83 -14.18
CA LEU A 33 -0.21 -5.13 -14.82
C LEU A 33 1.11 -5.38 -15.54
N GLY A 34 1.53 -6.63 -15.58
CA GLY A 34 2.72 -7.05 -16.33
C GLY A 34 3.26 -8.38 -15.86
N ALA A 35 4.03 -9.05 -16.70
CA ALA A 35 4.73 -10.29 -16.37
C ALA A 35 5.76 -10.06 -15.23
N ASN A 36 6.29 -11.16 -14.68
CA ASN A 36 7.42 -11.07 -13.75
C ASN A 36 8.61 -10.41 -14.47
N GLY A 37 9.27 -9.47 -13.79
CA GLY A 37 10.36 -8.69 -14.38
C GLY A 37 9.92 -7.46 -15.20
N ALA A 38 8.61 -7.20 -15.38
CA ALA A 38 8.12 -6.04 -16.14
C ALA A 38 8.30 -4.67 -15.43
N GLY A 39 9.04 -4.61 -14.33
CA GLY A 39 9.32 -3.35 -13.62
C GLY A 39 8.28 -2.93 -12.57
N LYS A 40 7.21 -3.72 -12.34
CA LYS A 40 6.16 -3.39 -11.35
C LYS A 40 6.73 -3.07 -9.95
N SER A 41 7.51 -3.99 -9.40
CA SER A 41 8.13 -3.81 -8.07
C SER A 41 9.13 -2.66 -8.06
N THR A 42 9.83 -2.42 -9.19
CA THR A 42 10.72 -1.25 -9.32
C THR A 42 9.94 0.05 -9.25
N MET A 43 8.81 0.15 -9.95
CA MET A 43 7.95 1.34 -9.89
C MET A 43 7.39 1.57 -8.49
N ILE A 44 6.88 0.52 -7.83
CA ILE A 44 6.41 0.58 -6.46
C ILE A 44 7.52 1.06 -5.52
N ASN A 45 8.71 0.47 -5.60
CA ASN A 45 9.85 0.83 -4.76
C ASN A 45 10.33 2.28 -4.99
N LEU A 46 10.22 2.81 -6.20
CA LEU A 46 10.52 4.21 -6.47
C LEU A 46 9.47 5.16 -5.89
N ILE A 47 8.18 4.81 -5.99
CA ILE A 47 7.08 5.61 -5.43
C ILE A 47 7.15 5.59 -3.88
N THR A 48 7.45 4.44 -3.28
CA THR A 48 7.58 4.31 -1.81
C THR A 48 8.90 4.84 -1.25
N ASP A 49 9.80 5.34 -2.12
CA ASP A 49 11.15 5.81 -1.75
C ASP A 49 12.02 4.72 -1.07
N ASN A 50 11.73 3.45 -1.37
CA ASN A 50 12.53 2.31 -0.92
C ASN A 50 13.79 2.09 -1.79
N VAL A 51 13.77 2.59 -3.03
CA VAL A 51 14.89 2.57 -3.97
C VAL A 51 15.11 3.97 -4.50
N ALA A 52 16.36 4.42 -4.50
CA ALA A 52 16.74 5.73 -5.04
C ALA A 52 16.54 5.78 -6.56
N ARG A 53 16.03 6.91 -7.05
CA ARG A 53 15.98 7.22 -8.49
C ARG A 53 17.40 7.30 -9.06
N ASP A 54 17.54 7.09 -10.36
CA ASP A 54 18.80 7.34 -11.05
C ASP A 54 19.15 8.83 -10.99
N LYS A 55 20.45 9.14 -10.99
CA LYS A 55 20.91 10.53 -10.79
C LYS A 55 20.62 11.42 -12.01
N GLY A 56 20.36 12.68 -11.74
CA GLY A 56 20.13 13.70 -12.76
C GLY A 56 18.82 13.50 -13.52
N SER A 57 18.73 14.04 -14.73
CA SER A 57 17.55 13.95 -15.59
C SER A 57 17.20 12.53 -16.05
N ALA A 58 18.16 11.60 -15.96
CA ALA A 58 17.97 10.21 -16.39
C ALA A 58 16.96 9.44 -15.51
N GLY A 59 16.77 9.83 -14.25
CA GLY A 59 15.86 9.16 -13.31
C GLY A 59 14.43 9.70 -13.32
N GLY A 60 14.18 10.84 -13.94
CA GLY A 60 12.89 11.52 -13.92
C GLY A 60 12.49 12.07 -12.55
N SER A 61 11.21 12.39 -12.38
CA SER A 61 10.66 12.90 -11.11
C SER A 61 9.37 12.18 -10.71
N ILE A 62 9.10 12.19 -9.41
CA ILE A 62 7.83 11.76 -8.83
C ILE A 62 7.33 12.93 -7.99
N LEU A 63 6.15 13.45 -8.34
CA LEU A 63 5.57 14.60 -7.70
C LEU A 63 4.26 14.22 -7.01
N TYR A 64 4.04 14.73 -5.82
CA TYR A 64 2.77 14.70 -5.13
C TYR A 64 2.26 16.13 -4.98
N ASP A 65 1.09 16.42 -5.57
CA ASP A 65 0.52 17.76 -5.68
C ASP A 65 1.57 18.81 -6.14
N GLY A 66 2.33 18.46 -7.18
CA GLY A 66 3.36 19.32 -7.79
C GLY A 66 4.67 19.44 -7.01
N GLN A 67 4.83 18.74 -5.87
CA GLN A 67 6.05 18.77 -5.08
C GLN A 67 6.80 17.44 -5.18
N ASP A 68 8.10 17.49 -5.42
CA ASP A 68 8.94 16.28 -5.47
C ASP A 68 8.90 15.52 -4.13
N ILE A 69 8.61 14.21 -4.20
CA ILE A 69 8.47 13.36 -3.02
C ILE A 69 9.74 13.32 -2.15
N LEU A 70 10.92 13.49 -2.74
CA LEU A 70 12.18 13.56 -1.99
C LEU A 70 12.27 14.83 -1.13
N LYS A 71 11.67 15.94 -1.59
CA LYS A 71 11.58 17.18 -0.79
C LYS A 71 10.56 17.06 0.33
N LEU A 72 9.48 16.31 0.11
CA LEU A 72 8.47 16.02 1.13
C LEU A 72 9.00 15.04 2.21
N GLY A 73 9.86 14.10 1.83
CA GLY A 73 10.55 13.18 2.74
C GLY A 73 9.58 12.39 3.64
N SER A 74 9.74 12.52 4.96
CA SER A 74 8.89 11.81 5.93
C SER A 74 7.39 12.17 5.83
N ARG A 75 7.06 13.38 5.41
CA ARG A 75 5.67 13.80 5.20
C ARG A 75 5.02 12.96 4.10
N PHE A 76 5.72 12.75 2.98
CA PHE A 76 5.21 11.90 1.90
C PHE A 76 5.06 10.43 2.37
N ARG A 77 6.05 9.89 3.09
CA ARG A 77 5.93 8.53 3.63
C ARG A 77 4.77 8.37 4.61
N GLY A 78 4.38 9.44 5.31
CA GLY A 78 3.24 9.45 6.22
C GLY A 78 1.88 9.28 5.54
N ILE A 79 1.76 9.69 4.27
CA ILE A 79 0.52 9.61 3.49
C ILE A 79 0.44 8.38 2.58
N ILE A 80 1.44 7.49 2.64
CA ILE A 80 1.44 6.22 1.91
C ILE A 80 1.06 5.06 2.83
N GLY A 81 0.09 4.28 2.40
CA GLY A 81 -0.15 2.92 2.89
C GLY A 81 0.45 1.91 1.92
N TYR A 82 1.35 1.07 2.39
CA TYR A 82 1.96 0.04 1.56
C TYR A 82 1.74 -1.35 2.13
N MET A 83 1.20 -2.22 1.31
CA MET A 83 1.04 -3.63 1.58
C MET A 83 1.93 -4.42 0.61
N PRO A 84 3.09 -4.93 1.04
CA PRO A 84 3.98 -5.74 0.22
C PRO A 84 3.41 -7.16 0.03
N GLN A 85 3.82 -7.83 -1.04
CA GLN A 85 3.43 -9.22 -1.32
C GLN A 85 3.83 -10.19 -0.20
N GLN A 86 4.97 -9.97 0.43
CA GLN A 86 5.46 -10.72 1.58
C GLN A 86 6.08 -9.79 2.61
N GLN A 87 5.74 -10.01 3.87
CA GLN A 87 6.35 -9.33 4.99
C GLN A 87 6.55 -10.29 6.14
N GLY A 88 7.70 -10.19 6.80
CA GLY A 88 7.92 -10.86 8.08
C GLY A 88 7.03 -10.27 9.16
N PHE A 89 6.46 -11.12 9.99
CA PHE A 89 5.69 -10.71 11.17
C PHE A 89 6.48 -10.98 12.43
N TYR A 90 6.21 -10.20 13.46
CA TYR A 90 6.53 -10.57 14.84
C TYR A 90 5.51 -11.62 15.28
N GLU A 91 5.87 -12.90 15.19
CA GLU A 91 4.95 -14.03 15.37
C GLU A 91 4.27 -14.05 16.75
N ASP A 92 4.93 -13.51 17.76
CA ASP A 92 4.40 -13.37 19.11
C ASP A 92 3.43 -12.20 19.30
N PHE A 93 3.35 -11.29 18.35
CA PHE A 93 2.39 -10.19 18.41
C PHE A 93 0.99 -10.67 18.05
N SER A 94 -0.02 -10.07 18.69
CA SER A 94 -1.39 -10.13 18.19
C SER A 94 -1.62 -9.06 17.12
N PRO A 95 -2.64 -9.17 16.26
CA PRO A 95 -3.01 -8.14 15.29
C PRO A 95 -3.12 -6.76 15.93
N LYS A 96 -3.79 -6.67 17.07
CA LYS A 96 -3.96 -5.39 17.79
C LYS A 96 -2.64 -4.81 18.30
N ALA A 97 -1.75 -5.66 18.84
CA ALA A 97 -0.42 -5.23 19.28
C ALA A 97 0.46 -4.82 18.09
N PHE A 98 0.41 -5.57 17.00
CA PHE A 98 1.14 -5.27 15.77
C PHE A 98 0.69 -3.92 15.16
N LEU A 99 -0.61 -3.70 15.01
CA LEU A 99 -1.13 -2.43 14.47
C LEU A 99 -0.80 -1.24 15.38
N ARG A 100 -0.83 -1.41 16.71
CA ARG A 100 -0.39 -0.37 17.63
C ARG A 100 1.09 -0.02 17.44
N TYR A 101 1.94 -1.03 17.36
CA TYR A 101 3.37 -0.87 17.11
C TYR A 101 3.62 -0.15 15.77
N MET A 102 2.90 -0.52 14.72
CA MET A 102 3.00 0.13 13.42
C MET A 102 2.52 1.59 13.45
N ALA A 103 1.49 1.90 14.24
CA ALA A 103 1.04 3.28 14.44
C ALA A 103 2.12 4.14 15.11
N GLU A 104 2.81 3.59 16.10
CA GLU A 104 3.93 4.27 16.77
C GLU A 104 5.10 4.54 15.82
N ILE A 105 5.49 3.52 15.00
CA ILE A 105 6.55 3.67 13.98
C ILE A 105 6.18 4.74 12.95
N LYS A 106 4.92 4.76 12.49
CA LYS A 106 4.42 5.75 11.54
C LYS A 106 4.25 7.14 12.17
N GLY A 107 4.42 7.27 13.48
CA GLY A 107 4.21 8.53 14.21
C GLY A 107 2.74 8.98 14.24
N ILE A 108 1.78 8.06 14.08
CA ILE A 108 0.36 8.36 14.12
C ILE A 108 -0.03 8.69 15.56
N LYS A 109 -0.48 9.91 15.82
CA LYS A 109 -0.82 10.42 17.13
C LYS A 109 -2.14 11.20 17.10
N GLY A 110 -2.83 11.24 18.25
CA GLY A 110 -4.04 12.02 18.38
C GLY A 110 -5.25 11.40 17.69
N LYS A 111 -6.07 12.25 17.12
CA LYS A 111 -7.28 11.86 16.36
C LYS A 111 -7.07 12.10 14.87
N ASN A 112 -7.60 11.19 14.04
CA ASN A 112 -7.64 11.38 12.60
C ASN A 112 -8.70 12.42 12.20
N GLU A 113 -8.87 12.67 10.91
CA GLU A 113 -9.86 13.62 10.36
C GLU A 113 -11.31 13.24 10.72
N LYS A 114 -11.58 11.95 10.96
CA LYS A 114 -12.89 11.45 11.42
C LYS A 114 -13.08 11.61 12.93
N GLY A 115 -12.12 12.19 13.65
CA GLY A 115 -12.14 12.35 15.10
C GLY A 115 -11.83 11.06 15.90
N GLN A 116 -11.39 9.99 15.25
CA GLN A 116 -11.08 8.71 15.86
C GLN A 116 -9.67 8.70 16.45
N THR A 117 -9.55 8.17 17.66
CA THR A 117 -8.26 7.85 18.27
C THR A 117 -7.58 6.69 17.54
N VAL A 118 -6.26 6.53 17.72
CA VAL A 118 -5.52 5.38 17.14
C VAL A 118 -6.13 4.04 17.56
N LYS A 119 -6.63 3.92 18.78
CA LYS A 119 -7.29 2.70 19.27
C LYS A 119 -8.58 2.42 18.49
N GLU A 120 -9.43 3.42 18.33
CA GLU A 120 -10.71 3.30 17.59
C GLU A 120 -10.46 2.96 16.12
N GLN A 121 -9.46 3.59 15.51
CA GLN A 121 -9.07 3.26 14.15
C GLN A 121 -8.59 1.81 14.00
N ILE A 122 -7.78 1.32 14.94
CA ILE A 122 -7.32 -0.08 14.93
C ILE A 122 -8.51 -1.04 15.09
N ASP A 123 -9.44 -0.74 15.99
CA ASP A 123 -10.61 -1.58 16.21
C ASP A 123 -11.51 -1.63 14.95
N GLU A 124 -11.74 -0.50 14.27
CA GLU A 124 -12.45 -0.44 12.98
C GLU A 124 -11.73 -1.24 11.89
N LEU A 125 -10.41 -1.06 11.76
CA LEU A 125 -9.64 -1.80 10.74
C LEU A 125 -9.68 -3.31 10.95
N LEU A 126 -9.63 -3.78 12.21
CA LEU A 126 -9.78 -5.20 12.53
C LEU A 126 -11.17 -5.73 12.17
N GLU A 127 -12.21 -4.92 12.28
CA GLU A 127 -13.55 -5.26 11.83
C GLU A 127 -13.61 -5.35 10.30
N VAL A 128 -13.13 -4.34 9.60
CA VAL A 128 -13.07 -4.29 8.13
C VAL A 128 -12.38 -5.52 7.54
N VAL A 129 -11.27 -5.95 8.13
CA VAL A 129 -10.54 -7.14 7.66
C VAL A 129 -11.01 -8.44 8.30
N ASN A 130 -12.14 -8.43 9.04
CA ASN A 130 -12.72 -9.61 9.69
C ASN A 130 -11.73 -10.36 10.62
N LEU A 131 -11.02 -9.62 11.47
CA LEU A 131 -10.07 -10.17 12.45
C LEU A 131 -10.42 -9.83 13.91
N THR A 132 -11.58 -9.22 14.19
CA THR A 132 -12.00 -8.84 15.54
C THR A 132 -12.00 -10.03 16.51
N GLY A 133 -12.51 -11.19 16.09
CA GLY A 133 -12.59 -12.40 16.92
C GLY A 133 -11.22 -13.01 17.30
N VAL A 134 -10.14 -12.58 16.62
CA VAL A 134 -8.78 -13.05 16.83
C VAL A 134 -7.79 -11.92 17.14
N ALA A 135 -8.30 -10.72 17.44
CA ALA A 135 -7.53 -9.49 17.65
C ALA A 135 -6.39 -9.63 18.69
N TYR A 136 -6.52 -10.56 19.63
CA TYR A 136 -5.56 -10.82 20.71
C TYR A 136 -4.82 -12.16 20.58
N LYS A 137 -5.08 -12.96 19.52
CA LYS A 137 -4.36 -14.21 19.27
C LYS A 137 -3.03 -13.93 18.57
N LYS A 138 -2.02 -14.75 18.81
CA LYS A 138 -0.70 -14.61 18.17
C LYS A 138 -0.78 -14.82 16.67
N ILE A 139 -0.15 -13.91 15.90
CA ILE A 139 -0.09 -13.95 14.42
C ILE A 139 0.65 -15.19 13.92
N GLY A 140 1.59 -15.73 14.69
CA GLY A 140 2.33 -16.94 14.33
C GLY A 140 1.44 -18.14 13.99
N GLY A 141 0.27 -18.26 14.63
CA GLY A 141 -0.72 -19.31 14.36
C GLY A 141 -1.72 -18.99 13.24
N PHE A 142 -1.56 -17.86 12.53
CA PHE A 142 -2.52 -17.45 11.50
C PHE A 142 -2.28 -18.15 10.17
N SER A 143 -3.37 -18.41 9.44
CA SER A 143 -3.29 -18.82 8.02
C SER A 143 -2.68 -17.73 7.16
N GLY A 144 -2.24 -18.07 5.95
CA GLY A 144 -1.74 -17.08 4.97
C GLY A 144 -2.74 -15.96 4.70
N GLY A 145 -4.01 -16.30 4.49
CA GLY A 145 -5.09 -15.31 4.28
C GLY A 145 -5.33 -14.42 5.50
N MET A 146 -5.22 -14.94 6.73
CA MET A 146 -5.31 -14.12 7.93
C MET A 146 -4.12 -13.16 8.05
N LYS A 147 -2.90 -13.60 7.76
CA LYS A 147 -1.70 -12.77 7.72
C LYS A 147 -1.85 -11.66 6.66
N GLN A 148 -2.36 -12.00 5.49
CA GLN A 148 -2.63 -11.05 4.41
C GLN A 148 -3.60 -9.94 4.85
N ARG A 149 -4.65 -10.29 5.59
CA ARG A 149 -5.61 -9.33 6.15
C ARG A 149 -4.99 -8.42 7.21
N VAL A 150 -4.06 -8.91 8.02
CA VAL A 150 -3.28 -8.06 8.95
C VAL A 150 -2.43 -7.04 8.18
N LEU A 151 -1.78 -7.44 7.07
CA LEU A 151 -1.01 -6.52 6.23
C LEU A 151 -1.89 -5.45 5.58
N LEU A 152 -3.08 -5.81 5.14
CA LEU A 152 -4.03 -4.84 4.61
C LEU A 152 -4.44 -3.82 5.68
N ALA A 153 -4.79 -4.27 6.88
CA ALA A 153 -5.11 -3.37 8.00
C ALA A 153 -3.93 -2.42 8.31
N GLN A 154 -2.70 -2.93 8.29
CA GLN A 154 -1.49 -2.13 8.48
C GLN A 154 -1.29 -1.09 7.38
N ALA A 155 -1.58 -1.43 6.12
CA ALA A 155 -1.49 -0.48 5.02
C ALA A 155 -2.52 0.65 5.13
N LEU A 156 -3.72 0.35 5.62
CA LEU A 156 -4.81 1.30 5.83
C LEU A 156 -4.63 2.19 7.07
N LEU A 157 -3.72 1.82 7.97
CA LEU A 157 -3.50 2.51 9.25
C LEU A 157 -2.97 3.93 9.01
N GLY A 158 -3.63 4.92 9.63
CA GLY A 158 -3.31 6.34 9.47
C GLY A 158 -4.09 7.03 8.36
N ASP A 159 -5.03 6.33 7.73
CA ASP A 159 -5.90 6.86 6.65
C ASP A 159 -5.10 7.47 5.48
N PRO A 160 -4.20 6.71 4.83
CA PRO A 160 -3.28 7.23 3.83
C PRO A 160 -4.01 7.77 2.59
N ASP A 161 -3.43 8.77 1.92
CA ASP A 161 -3.91 9.32 0.66
C ASP A 161 -3.62 8.41 -0.53
N ILE A 162 -2.49 7.72 -0.48
CA ILE A 162 -2.02 6.79 -1.50
C ILE A 162 -1.93 5.40 -0.89
N LEU A 163 -2.61 4.44 -1.49
CA LEU A 163 -2.58 3.05 -1.07
C LEU A 163 -1.95 2.19 -2.17
N ILE A 164 -0.87 1.51 -1.84
CA ILE A 164 -0.16 0.60 -2.74
C ILE A 164 -0.34 -0.81 -2.21
N LEU A 165 -1.00 -1.65 -2.99
CA LEU A 165 -1.38 -3.01 -2.62
C LEU A 165 -0.74 -4.01 -3.59
N ASP A 166 0.17 -4.83 -3.08
CA ASP A 166 0.82 -5.88 -3.86
C ASP A 166 0.18 -7.23 -3.52
N GLU A 167 -0.61 -7.78 -4.47
CA GLU A 167 -1.36 -9.04 -4.34
C GLU A 167 -2.30 -9.09 -3.11
N PRO A 168 -3.13 -8.06 -2.83
CA PRO A 168 -3.86 -7.95 -1.55
C PRO A 168 -4.94 -9.02 -1.35
N THR A 169 -5.36 -9.72 -2.40
CA THR A 169 -6.39 -10.76 -2.34
C THR A 169 -5.81 -12.18 -2.46
N ALA A 170 -4.49 -12.31 -2.52
CA ALA A 170 -3.83 -13.61 -2.59
C ALA A 170 -4.14 -14.45 -1.33
N GLY A 171 -4.52 -15.72 -1.52
CA GLY A 171 -4.79 -16.64 -0.43
C GLY A 171 -6.08 -16.38 0.35
N LEU A 172 -6.90 -15.43 -0.07
CA LEU A 172 -8.24 -15.18 0.50
C LEU A 172 -9.28 -16.12 -0.14
N ASP A 173 -10.28 -16.50 0.65
CA ASP A 173 -11.44 -17.17 0.11
C ASP A 173 -12.31 -16.22 -0.77
N PRO A 174 -13.20 -16.74 -1.62
CA PRO A 174 -13.99 -15.91 -2.54
C PRO A 174 -14.83 -14.85 -1.85
N LYS A 175 -15.41 -15.14 -0.68
CA LYS A 175 -16.25 -14.21 0.08
C LYS A 175 -15.42 -13.07 0.66
N GLU A 176 -14.29 -13.38 1.26
CA GLU A 176 -13.36 -12.40 1.81
C GLU A 176 -12.79 -11.51 0.70
N ARG A 177 -12.43 -12.11 -0.46
CA ARG A 177 -11.96 -11.37 -1.62
C ARG A 177 -12.97 -10.32 -2.11
N ILE A 178 -14.25 -10.68 -2.20
CA ILE A 178 -15.31 -9.75 -2.59
C ILE A 178 -15.44 -8.62 -1.57
N ALA A 179 -15.46 -8.93 -0.28
CA ALA A 179 -15.57 -7.93 0.78
C ALA A 179 -14.42 -6.92 0.74
N ILE A 180 -13.17 -7.39 0.61
CA ILE A 180 -11.98 -6.55 0.50
C ILE A 180 -12.03 -5.68 -0.76
N ARG A 181 -12.42 -6.25 -1.90
CA ARG A 181 -12.57 -5.49 -3.15
C ARG A 181 -13.59 -4.36 -3.03
N ASN A 182 -14.76 -4.64 -2.47
CA ASN A 182 -15.79 -3.62 -2.28
C ASN A 182 -15.30 -2.48 -1.37
N TYR A 183 -14.59 -2.82 -0.30
CA TYR A 183 -14.01 -1.83 0.59
C TYR A 183 -12.95 -0.96 -0.11
N ILE A 184 -12.05 -1.57 -0.87
CA ILE A 184 -11.05 -0.84 -1.66
C ILE A 184 -11.74 0.07 -2.70
N ALA A 185 -12.81 -0.40 -3.34
CA ALA A 185 -13.59 0.38 -4.29
C ALA A 185 -14.21 1.64 -3.65
N GLU A 186 -14.71 1.51 -2.44
CA GLU A 186 -15.25 2.65 -1.70
C GLU A 186 -14.17 3.68 -1.38
N LEU A 187 -13.00 3.24 -0.93
CA LEU A 187 -11.86 4.10 -0.64
C LEU A 187 -11.36 4.87 -1.86
N SER A 188 -11.47 4.30 -3.06
CA SER A 188 -10.94 4.89 -4.29
C SER A 188 -11.60 6.22 -4.68
N ARG A 189 -12.75 6.56 -4.12
CA ARG A 189 -13.44 7.83 -4.35
C ARG A 189 -12.59 9.03 -3.92
N ASN A 190 -11.78 8.85 -2.88
CA ASN A 190 -11.00 9.92 -2.27
C ASN A 190 -9.50 9.59 -2.16
N LYS A 191 -9.05 8.42 -2.65
CA LYS A 191 -7.67 7.94 -2.52
C LYS A 191 -7.13 7.47 -3.84
N ILE A 192 -5.82 7.59 -4.02
CA ILE A 192 -5.10 6.97 -5.15
C ILE A 192 -4.73 5.54 -4.73
N ILE A 193 -5.25 4.55 -5.44
CA ILE A 193 -5.00 3.14 -5.13
C ILE A 193 -4.26 2.49 -6.29
N LEU A 194 -3.03 2.05 -6.03
CA LEU A 194 -2.20 1.30 -6.96
C LEU A 194 -2.25 -0.18 -6.58
N PHE A 195 -2.71 -0.99 -7.51
CA PHE A 195 -2.95 -2.41 -7.29
C PHE A 195 -2.05 -3.23 -8.20
N ALA A 196 -1.05 -3.90 -7.63
CA ALA A 196 -0.22 -4.82 -8.40
C ALA A 196 -0.76 -6.25 -8.28
N THR A 197 -1.01 -6.89 -9.41
CA THR A 197 -1.47 -8.29 -9.46
C THR A 197 -0.97 -9.00 -10.70
N HIS A 198 -0.75 -10.30 -10.58
CA HIS A 198 -0.47 -11.21 -11.69
C HIS A 198 -1.73 -11.86 -12.26
N VAL A 199 -2.85 -11.77 -11.54
CA VAL A 199 -4.10 -12.47 -11.90
C VAL A 199 -4.97 -11.56 -12.73
N VAL A 200 -5.13 -11.88 -14.01
CA VAL A 200 -5.96 -11.12 -14.96
C VAL A 200 -7.45 -11.10 -14.53
N SER A 201 -7.92 -12.11 -13.79
CA SER A 201 -9.27 -12.17 -13.23
C SER A 201 -9.49 -11.19 -12.05
N ASP A 202 -8.43 -10.64 -11.48
CA ASP A 202 -8.50 -9.60 -10.46
C ASP A 202 -8.66 -8.19 -11.09
N ARG A 203 -8.96 -8.10 -12.39
CA ARG A 203 -9.42 -6.85 -13.01
C ARG A 203 -10.62 -6.33 -12.26
N MET A 204 -10.37 -5.32 -11.42
CA MET A 204 -11.39 -4.83 -10.52
C MET A 204 -12.46 -4.00 -11.23
N TYR A 205 -12.28 -3.59 -12.48
CA TYR A 205 -13.28 -2.84 -13.25
C TYR A 205 -12.97 -2.87 -14.75
N SER A 206 -13.83 -3.38 -15.55
CA SER A 206 -14.17 -2.96 -16.91
C SER A 206 -15.50 -2.22 -16.85
#